data_93401a6acdc9948563ed8089333ef6ab
#
_entry.id   93401a6acdc9948563ed8089333ef6ab
#
_cell.length_a   1.000
_cell.length_b   1.000
_cell.length_c   1.000
_cell.angle_alpha   90.00
_cell.angle_beta   90.00
_cell.angle_gamma   90.00
#
_symmetry.space_group_name_H-M   'P 1'
#
loop_
_entity.id
_entity.type
_entity.pdbx_description
1 polymer ?
#
loop_
_entity_poly.entity_id
_entity_poly.type
_entity_poly.pdbx_seq_one_letter_code
_entity_poly.pdbx_strand_id
1 'polypeptide(L)'
;MKAFINFVIYLFLSFSLICKANALNESSARDFVVDIGNKAIKILKIPVDDKEKRKSELQNLLQEKFDMILIAKVILGKEISKNINNNKLNTFADILETHIVNVYSSQLGTYKGQKFNVNSTDIKKKDAFVYSTIESPDYPITNIVWRVRKRSNELKVIDMQVEGVSLLRTKKNDFAMILNKSGIDGLIDILKEMNKMPDLKIPGE
;
A
#
# COMPACT_ATOMS: atom_id res chain seq x y z
N MET A 1 -50.74 27.60 -20.26
CA MET A 1 -50.30 27.44 -18.86
C MET A 1 -50.04 25.96 -18.48
N LYS A 2 -51.00 25.04 -18.74
CA LYS A 2 -50.78 23.59 -18.40
C LYS A 2 -49.63 22.89 -19.14
N ALA A 3 -49.36 23.24 -20.40
CA ALA A 3 -48.26 22.64 -21.18
C ALA A 3 -46.86 23.11 -20.70
N PHE A 4 -46.74 24.31 -20.15
CA PHE A 4 -45.49 24.84 -19.64
C PHE A 4 -45.09 24.18 -18.29
N ILE A 5 -46.10 23.90 -17.47
CA ILE A 5 -45.91 23.21 -16.18
C ILE A 5 -45.46 21.77 -16.38
N ASN A 6 -46.01 21.08 -17.38
CA ASN A 6 -45.58 19.70 -17.69
C ASN A 6 -44.14 19.64 -18.25
N PHE A 7 -43.70 20.62 -19.01
CA PHE A 7 -42.33 20.71 -19.51
C PHE A 7 -41.31 20.91 -18.39
N VAL A 8 -41.62 21.74 -17.39
CA VAL A 8 -40.76 21.99 -16.22
C VAL A 8 -40.66 20.76 -15.32
N ILE A 9 -41.76 19.99 -15.17
CA ILE A 9 -41.75 18.72 -14.37
C ILE A 9 -40.91 17.65 -15.08
N TYR A 10 -40.95 17.54 -16.41
CA TYR A 10 -40.10 16.60 -17.16
C TYR A 10 -38.62 17.00 -17.14
N LEU A 11 -38.30 18.29 -17.10
CA LEU A 11 -36.91 18.77 -16.98
C LEU A 11 -36.30 18.51 -15.61
N PHE A 12 -37.11 18.47 -14.53
CA PHE A 12 -36.65 18.13 -13.18
C PHE A 12 -36.52 16.61 -12.95
N LEU A 13 -37.24 15.77 -13.70
CA LEU A 13 -37.15 14.32 -13.57
C LEU A 13 -35.94 13.72 -14.31
N SER A 14 -35.35 14.43 -15.28
CA SER A 14 -34.22 13.96 -16.07
C SER A 14 -32.85 14.28 -15.43
N PHE A 15 -32.81 15.04 -14.31
CA PHE A 15 -31.57 15.39 -13.63
C PHE A 15 -31.27 14.54 -12.38
N SER A 16 -31.85 13.34 -12.33
CA SER A 16 -31.32 12.28 -11.44
C SER A 16 -30.06 11.72 -12.06
N LEU A 17 -29.04 12.55 -12.22
CA LEU A 17 -27.66 12.09 -12.40
C LEU A 17 -27.33 11.26 -11.18
N ILE A 18 -27.45 9.94 -11.35
CA ILE A 18 -26.96 8.92 -10.43
C ILE A 18 -25.46 9.19 -10.29
N CYS A 19 -25.12 10.04 -9.33
CA CYS A 19 -23.79 10.04 -8.76
C CYS A 19 -23.64 8.65 -8.15
N LYS A 20 -23.24 7.65 -8.95
CA LYS A 20 -22.76 6.38 -8.43
C LYS A 20 -21.58 6.74 -7.55
N ALA A 21 -21.84 6.98 -6.27
CA ALA A 21 -20.78 6.95 -5.29
C ALA A 21 -20.07 5.63 -5.54
N ASN A 22 -18.85 5.69 -6.05
CA ASN A 22 -18.00 4.52 -6.28
C ASN A 22 -17.72 3.91 -4.91
N ALA A 23 -18.69 3.17 -4.38
CA ALA A 23 -18.53 2.42 -3.14
C ALA A 23 -17.39 1.41 -3.37
N LEU A 24 -16.63 1.16 -2.33
CA LEU A 24 -15.69 0.02 -2.32
C LEU A 24 -16.50 -1.24 -2.60
N ASN A 25 -16.18 -1.95 -3.68
CA ASN A 25 -16.80 -3.23 -4.04
C ASN A 25 -15.72 -4.26 -4.39
N GLU A 26 -16.10 -5.53 -4.43
CA GLU A 26 -15.18 -6.65 -4.64
C GLU A 26 -14.46 -6.56 -5.98
N SER A 27 -15.18 -6.25 -7.08
CA SER A 27 -14.58 -6.13 -8.40
C SER A 27 -13.54 -5.03 -8.46
N SER A 28 -13.86 -3.83 -7.98
CA SER A 28 -12.91 -2.70 -8.01
C SER A 28 -11.66 -2.97 -7.16
N ALA A 29 -11.82 -3.63 -6.00
CA ALA A 29 -10.68 -4.00 -5.16
C ALA A 29 -9.85 -5.12 -5.81
N ARG A 30 -10.49 -6.10 -6.43
CA ARG A 30 -9.84 -7.16 -7.21
C ARG A 30 -9.00 -6.56 -8.34
N ASP A 31 -9.61 -5.73 -9.19
CA ASP A 31 -8.96 -5.15 -10.37
C ASP A 31 -7.78 -4.25 -9.96
N PHE A 32 -7.92 -3.53 -8.86
CA PHE A 32 -6.86 -2.72 -8.27
C PHE A 32 -5.64 -3.58 -7.86
N VAL A 33 -5.87 -4.73 -7.22
CA VAL A 33 -4.79 -5.65 -6.82
C VAL A 33 -4.20 -6.38 -8.03
N VAL A 34 -4.99 -6.71 -9.04
CA VAL A 34 -4.48 -7.25 -10.33
C VAL A 34 -3.52 -6.26 -10.99
N ASP A 35 -3.85 -4.96 -11.00
CA ASP A 35 -2.95 -3.93 -11.53
C ASP A 35 -1.63 -3.85 -10.74
N ILE A 36 -1.68 -3.93 -9.41
CA ILE A 36 -0.46 -3.99 -8.57
C ILE A 36 0.40 -5.20 -8.94
N GLY A 37 -0.21 -6.39 -9.03
CA GLY A 37 0.51 -7.62 -9.40
C GLY A 37 1.17 -7.53 -10.76
N ASN A 38 0.47 -6.98 -11.75
CA ASN A 38 1.02 -6.76 -13.10
C ASN A 38 2.19 -5.78 -13.11
N LYS A 39 2.11 -4.70 -12.33
CA LYS A 39 3.20 -3.73 -12.16
C LYS A 39 4.40 -4.37 -11.45
N ALA A 40 4.16 -5.15 -10.39
CA ALA A 40 5.22 -5.88 -9.68
C ALA A 40 5.94 -6.87 -10.62
N ILE A 41 5.22 -7.63 -11.45
CA ILE A 41 5.84 -8.51 -12.44
C ILE A 41 6.66 -7.72 -13.46
N LYS A 42 6.23 -6.53 -13.89
CA LYS A 42 7.04 -5.68 -14.77
C LYS A 42 8.34 -5.25 -14.10
N ILE A 43 8.31 -4.92 -12.81
CA ILE A 43 9.53 -4.58 -12.05
C ILE A 43 10.47 -5.78 -11.97
N LEU A 44 9.95 -7.00 -11.73
CA LEU A 44 10.77 -8.22 -11.71
C LEU A 44 11.45 -8.52 -13.05
N LYS A 45 10.88 -8.07 -14.17
CA LYS A 45 11.47 -8.22 -15.51
C LYS A 45 12.58 -7.23 -15.83
N ILE A 46 12.75 -6.17 -15.03
CA ILE A 46 13.89 -5.25 -15.15
C ILE A 46 15.16 -6.03 -14.77
N PRO A 47 16.26 -5.93 -15.53
CA PRO A 47 17.52 -6.59 -15.20
C PRO A 47 17.99 -6.30 -13.76
N VAL A 48 18.57 -7.31 -13.08
CA VAL A 48 18.95 -7.21 -11.67
C VAL A 48 20.06 -6.20 -11.43
N ASP A 49 20.90 -5.98 -12.44
CA ASP A 49 21.97 -4.99 -12.47
C ASP A 49 21.47 -3.56 -12.65
N ASP A 50 20.26 -3.37 -13.22
CA ASP A 50 19.61 -2.04 -13.32
C ASP A 50 18.88 -1.68 -12.00
N LYS A 51 19.67 -1.61 -10.92
CA LYS A 51 19.17 -1.38 -9.55
C LYS A 51 18.39 -0.08 -9.41
N GLU A 52 18.86 0.99 -10.01
CA GLU A 52 18.24 2.32 -9.91
C GLU A 52 16.84 2.33 -10.55
N LYS A 53 16.70 1.70 -11.73
CA LYS A 53 15.39 1.58 -12.38
C LYS A 53 14.42 0.73 -11.56
N ARG A 54 14.86 -0.43 -11.03
CA ARG A 54 14.04 -1.28 -10.19
C ARG A 54 13.56 -0.55 -8.94
N LYS A 55 14.46 0.20 -8.31
CA LYS A 55 14.19 1.01 -7.12
C LYS A 55 13.19 2.12 -7.43
N SER A 56 13.40 2.86 -8.51
CA SER A 56 12.50 3.93 -8.96
C SER A 56 11.09 3.39 -9.28
N GLU A 57 10.99 2.29 -10.01
CA GLU A 57 9.69 1.69 -10.34
C GLU A 57 8.96 1.13 -9.10
N LEU A 58 9.69 0.56 -8.13
CA LEU A 58 9.11 0.13 -6.87
C LEU A 58 8.62 1.32 -6.05
N GLN A 59 9.38 2.41 -6.02
CA GLN A 59 8.99 3.64 -5.33
C GLN A 59 7.71 4.23 -5.95
N ASN A 60 7.64 4.32 -7.27
CA ASN A 60 6.44 4.77 -7.98
C ASN A 60 5.23 3.89 -7.64
N LEU A 61 5.41 2.57 -7.59
CA LEU A 61 4.34 1.63 -7.22
C LEU A 61 3.84 1.87 -5.79
N LEU A 62 4.74 2.08 -4.84
CA LEU A 62 4.37 2.37 -3.45
C LEU A 62 3.61 3.69 -3.33
N GLN A 63 4.10 4.76 -3.94
CA GLN A 63 3.46 6.09 -3.90
C GLN A 63 2.08 6.07 -4.53
N GLU A 64 1.93 5.39 -5.66
CA GLU A 64 0.65 5.30 -6.36
C GLU A 64 -0.37 4.44 -5.59
N LYS A 65 0.07 3.30 -5.03
CA LYS A 65 -0.84 2.26 -4.57
C LYS A 65 -1.00 2.16 -3.05
N PHE A 66 -0.08 2.70 -2.25
CA PHE A 66 -0.11 2.54 -0.79
C PHE A 66 -0.47 3.86 -0.08
N ASP A 67 -1.18 3.77 1.04
CA ASP A 67 -1.42 4.91 1.93
C ASP A 67 -0.28 5.02 2.96
N MET A 68 0.87 5.56 2.53
CA MET A 68 2.06 5.65 3.38
C MET A 68 1.83 6.48 4.63
N ILE A 69 0.97 7.50 4.59
CA ILE A 69 0.61 8.30 5.77
C ILE A 69 -0.17 7.47 6.78
N LEU A 70 -1.15 6.68 6.33
CA LEU A 70 -1.90 5.82 7.24
C LEU A 70 -1.02 4.69 7.80
N ILE A 71 -0.16 4.10 6.98
CA ILE A 71 0.82 3.09 7.39
C ILE A 71 1.75 3.67 8.47
N ALA A 72 2.32 4.86 8.24
CA ALA A 72 3.14 5.57 9.21
C ALA A 72 2.40 5.81 10.54
N LYS A 73 1.15 6.29 10.49
CA LYS A 73 0.32 6.48 11.70
C LYS A 73 0.12 5.20 12.50
N VAL A 74 -0.11 4.07 11.81
CA VAL A 74 -0.32 2.76 12.49
C VAL A 74 0.97 2.27 13.13
N ILE A 75 2.11 2.44 12.46
CA ILE A 75 3.43 2.08 12.98
C ILE A 75 3.75 2.89 14.23
N LEU A 76 3.58 4.21 14.20
CA LEU A 76 3.82 5.11 15.34
C LEU A 76 2.86 4.84 16.51
N GLY A 77 1.72 4.23 16.24
CA GLY A 77 0.66 4.01 17.22
C GLY A 77 -0.17 5.27 17.49
N LYS A 78 -1.30 5.03 18.17
CA LYS A 78 -2.36 6.05 18.34
C LYS A 78 -1.88 7.28 19.10
N GLU A 79 -1.07 7.09 20.11
CA GLU A 79 -0.64 8.18 21.01
C GLU A 79 0.32 9.14 20.31
N ILE A 80 1.38 8.61 19.73
CA ILE A 80 2.36 9.41 18.99
C ILE A 80 1.69 10.07 17.78
N SER A 81 0.92 9.30 17.00
CA SER A 81 0.29 9.81 15.78
C SER A 81 -0.76 10.90 15.99
N LYS A 82 -1.33 11.04 17.19
CA LYS A 82 -2.26 12.12 17.55
C LYS A 82 -1.55 13.42 17.93
N ASN A 83 -0.38 13.31 18.54
CA ASN A 83 0.35 14.43 19.13
C ASN A 83 1.45 14.98 18.19
N ILE A 84 1.77 14.29 17.12
CA ILE A 84 2.75 14.71 16.14
C ILE A 84 2.13 15.72 15.14
N ASN A 85 2.90 16.74 14.76
CA ASN A 85 2.48 17.64 13.69
C ASN A 85 2.56 16.96 12.29
N ASN A 86 1.80 17.49 11.33
CA ASN A 86 1.71 16.92 10.01
C ASN A 86 3.06 16.90 9.26
N ASN A 87 3.90 17.92 9.44
CA ASN A 87 5.20 17.97 8.76
C ASN A 87 6.11 16.83 9.23
N LYS A 88 6.20 16.58 10.55
CA LYS A 88 6.99 15.46 11.08
C LYS A 88 6.42 14.11 10.68
N LEU A 89 5.09 13.97 10.62
CA LEU A 89 4.44 12.76 10.14
C LEU A 89 4.78 12.49 8.67
N ASN A 90 4.70 13.51 7.81
CA ASN A 90 5.05 13.39 6.40
C ASN A 90 6.54 13.01 6.24
N THR A 91 7.43 13.72 6.95
CA THR A 91 8.87 13.37 6.96
C THR A 91 9.12 11.92 7.36
N PHE A 92 8.42 11.43 8.39
CA PHE A 92 8.55 10.02 8.80
C PHE A 92 8.02 9.07 7.72
N ALA A 93 6.87 9.37 7.09
CA ALA A 93 6.30 8.57 6.03
C ALA A 93 7.23 8.46 4.80
N ASP A 94 7.85 9.56 4.40
CA ASP A 94 8.81 9.62 3.27
C ASP A 94 10.08 8.80 3.56
N ILE A 95 10.61 8.91 4.78
CA ILE A 95 11.80 8.15 5.22
C ILE A 95 11.47 6.65 5.31
N LEU A 96 10.29 6.31 5.83
CA LEU A 96 9.78 4.93 5.90
C LEU A 96 9.60 4.34 4.50
N GLU A 97 9.03 5.09 3.56
CA GLU A 97 8.88 4.68 2.16
C GLU A 97 10.24 4.36 1.55
N THR A 98 11.21 5.28 1.70
CA THR A 98 12.58 5.08 1.23
C THR A 98 13.20 3.83 1.84
N HIS A 99 12.99 3.60 3.13
CA HIS A 99 13.46 2.40 3.82
C HIS A 99 12.86 1.13 3.22
N ILE A 100 11.55 1.10 3.03
CA ILE A 100 10.84 -0.03 2.40
C ILE A 100 11.40 -0.30 1.00
N VAL A 101 11.56 0.75 0.17
CA VAL A 101 12.11 0.63 -1.18
C VAL A 101 13.53 0.06 -1.15
N ASN A 102 14.39 0.55 -0.26
CA ASN A 102 15.77 0.09 -0.15
C ASN A 102 15.86 -1.41 0.25
N VAL A 103 15.09 -1.79 1.27
CA VAL A 103 15.08 -3.19 1.75
C VAL A 103 14.52 -4.13 0.69
N TYR A 104 13.35 -3.83 0.13
CA TYR A 104 12.68 -4.78 -0.75
C TYR A 104 13.19 -4.75 -2.19
N SER A 105 13.73 -3.62 -2.69
CA SER A 105 14.32 -3.59 -4.05
C SER A 105 15.52 -4.52 -4.17
N SER A 106 16.33 -4.68 -3.11
CA SER A 106 17.47 -5.61 -3.09
C SER A 106 17.04 -7.07 -2.97
N GLN A 107 15.88 -7.33 -2.32
CA GLN A 107 15.34 -8.67 -2.11
C GLN A 107 14.50 -9.17 -3.29
N LEU A 108 14.08 -8.27 -4.20
CA LEU A 108 13.34 -8.65 -5.39
C LEU A 108 14.21 -9.53 -6.30
N GLY A 109 13.90 -10.80 -6.37
CA GLY A 109 14.55 -11.76 -7.27
C GLY A 109 14.36 -11.41 -8.76
N THR A 110 14.83 -12.27 -9.62
CA THR A 110 14.64 -12.19 -11.07
C THR A 110 13.31 -12.83 -11.45
N TYR A 111 12.68 -12.31 -12.52
CA TYR A 111 11.52 -12.97 -13.10
C TYR A 111 11.91 -14.33 -13.70
N LYS A 112 11.30 -15.38 -13.20
CA LYS A 112 11.49 -16.77 -13.64
C LYS A 112 10.17 -17.46 -14.04
N GLY A 113 9.22 -16.67 -14.56
CA GLY A 113 7.89 -17.17 -14.92
C GLY A 113 6.88 -17.13 -13.78
N GLN A 114 7.10 -16.33 -12.74
CA GLN A 114 6.12 -16.16 -11.67
C GLN A 114 4.76 -15.72 -12.23
N LYS A 115 3.71 -16.33 -11.69
CA LYS A 115 2.33 -15.98 -11.99
C LYS A 115 1.68 -15.39 -10.75
N PHE A 116 0.95 -14.30 -10.94
CA PHE A 116 0.16 -13.65 -9.90
C PHE A 116 -1.32 -13.90 -10.18
N ASN A 117 -2.02 -14.55 -9.26
CA ASN A 117 -3.43 -14.88 -9.38
C ASN A 117 -4.21 -14.24 -8.23
N VAL A 118 -5.30 -13.53 -8.53
CA VAL A 118 -6.25 -13.06 -7.52
C VAL A 118 -7.38 -14.07 -7.42
N ASN A 119 -7.54 -14.67 -6.24
CA ASN A 119 -8.43 -15.79 -6.00
C ASN A 119 -9.83 -15.37 -5.55
N SER A 120 -9.91 -14.49 -4.53
CA SER A 120 -11.18 -14.01 -3.98
C SER A 120 -11.03 -12.62 -3.36
N THR A 121 -12.14 -12.01 -3.04
CA THR A 121 -12.22 -10.71 -2.36
C THR A 121 -13.35 -10.72 -1.37
N ASP A 122 -13.10 -10.27 -0.14
CA ASP A 122 -14.09 -10.09 0.91
C ASP A 122 -14.17 -8.61 1.32
N ILE A 123 -15.37 -8.07 1.44
CA ILE A 123 -15.58 -6.74 2.01
C ILE A 123 -15.90 -6.87 3.50
N LYS A 124 -15.07 -6.27 4.36
CA LYS A 124 -15.29 -6.25 5.82
C LYS A 124 -15.26 -4.80 6.30
N LYS A 125 -16.44 -4.28 6.70
CA LYS A 125 -16.63 -2.88 7.10
C LYS A 125 -16.25 -1.93 5.97
N LYS A 126 -15.16 -1.16 6.13
CA LYS A 126 -14.65 -0.17 5.18
C LYS A 126 -13.43 -0.65 4.38
N ASP A 127 -13.04 -1.90 4.54
CA ASP A 127 -11.86 -2.49 3.91
C ASP A 127 -12.24 -3.67 3.03
N ALA A 128 -11.53 -3.82 1.91
CA ALA A 128 -11.52 -5.04 1.13
C ALA A 128 -10.29 -5.87 1.50
N PHE A 129 -10.48 -7.18 1.60
CA PHE A 129 -9.42 -8.16 1.75
C PHE A 129 -9.36 -8.96 0.46
N VAL A 130 -8.32 -8.74 -0.33
CA VAL A 130 -8.11 -9.40 -1.60
C VAL A 130 -7.08 -10.52 -1.40
N TYR A 131 -7.48 -11.74 -1.68
CA TYR A 131 -6.65 -12.94 -1.55
C TYR A 131 -6.02 -13.26 -2.88
N SER A 132 -4.72 -13.45 -2.88
CA SER A 132 -3.94 -13.76 -4.07
C SER A 132 -2.83 -14.76 -3.80
N THR A 133 -2.31 -15.35 -4.86
CA THR A 133 -1.17 -16.26 -4.81
C THR A 133 -0.10 -15.83 -5.80
N ILE A 134 1.15 -16.07 -5.42
CA ILE A 134 2.29 -16.07 -6.35
C ILE A 134 2.71 -17.52 -6.54
N GLU A 135 2.66 -17.99 -7.78
CA GLU A 135 3.19 -19.26 -8.21
C GLU A 135 4.58 -19.02 -8.82
N SER A 136 5.55 -19.82 -8.42
CA SER A 136 6.92 -19.78 -8.95
C SER A 136 7.38 -21.19 -9.28
N PRO A 137 8.13 -21.40 -10.38
CA PRO A 137 8.63 -22.74 -10.71
C PRO A 137 9.53 -23.34 -9.63
N ASP A 138 10.28 -22.49 -8.92
CA ASP A 138 11.35 -22.91 -8.00
C ASP A 138 10.94 -22.88 -6.52
N TYR A 139 9.75 -22.35 -6.18
CA TYR A 139 9.35 -22.12 -4.79
C TYR A 139 7.89 -22.54 -4.56
N PRO A 140 7.51 -22.90 -3.33
CA PRO A 140 6.12 -23.12 -2.97
C PRO A 140 5.23 -21.92 -3.30
N ILE A 141 3.94 -22.19 -3.51
CA ILE A 141 2.94 -21.14 -3.71
C ILE A 141 2.96 -20.23 -2.49
N THR A 142 3.06 -18.91 -2.73
CA THR A 142 3.03 -17.90 -1.68
C THR A 142 1.66 -17.24 -1.63
N ASN A 143 1.02 -17.26 -0.47
CA ASN A 143 -0.28 -16.65 -0.22
C ASN A 143 -0.11 -15.20 0.22
N ILE A 144 -0.85 -14.28 -0.41
CA ILE A 144 -0.83 -12.85 -0.07
C ILE A 144 -2.27 -12.38 0.15
N VAL A 145 -2.48 -11.67 1.26
CA VAL A 145 -3.74 -10.97 1.53
C VAL A 145 -3.48 -9.47 1.55
N TRP A 146 -4.14 -8.76 0.64
CA TRP A 146 -4.07 -7.31 0.51
C TRP A 146 -5.22 -6.68 1.26
N ARG A 147 -4.93 -5.78 2.17
CA ARG A 147 -5.95 -4.96 2.81
C ARG A 147 -6.05 -3.63 2.11
N VAL A 148 -7.14 -3.42 1.38
CA VAL A 148 -7.39 -2.26 0.54
C VAL A 148 -8.48 -1.39 1.16
N ARG A 149 -8.30 -0.08 1.12
CA ARG A 149 -9.25 0.91 1.62
C ARG A 149 -9.47 2.01 0.60
N LYS A 150 -10.70 2.51 0.52
CA LYS A 150 -11.00 3.71 -0.24
C LYS A 150 -10.66 4.95 0.58
N ARG A 151 -9.82 5.82 0.01
CA ARG A 151 -9.39 7.10 0.59
C ARG A 151 -9.52 8.19 -0.46
N SER A 152 -10.24 9.26 -0.14
CA SER A 152 -10.42 10.42 -1.06
C SER A 152 -10.75 10.01 -2.51
N ASN A 153 -11.65 9.04 -2.67
CA ASN A 153 -12.07 8.43 -3.96
C ASN A 153 -11.08 7.47 -4.63
N GLU A 154 -9.89 7.24 -4.09
CA GLU A 154 -8.91 6.29 -4.59
C GLU A 154 -8.84 5.04 -3.73
N LEU A 155 -8.49 3.92 -4.32
CA LEU A 155 -8.13 2.70 -3.59
C LEU A 155 -6.66 2.77 -3.19
N LYS A 156 -6.37 2.41 -1.94
CA LYS A 156 -5.01 2.33 -1.41
C LYS A 156 -4.83 1.06 -0.59
N VAL A 157 -3.67 0.44 -0.73
CA VAL A 157 -3.23 -0.63 0.17
C VAL A 157 -2.84 -0.01 1.51
N ILE A 158 -3.34 -0.59 2.60
CA ILE A 158 -3.03 -0.14 3.97
C ILE A 158 -2.35 -1.22 4.80
N ASP A 159 -2.32 -2.46 4.32
CA ASP A 159 -1.56 -3.58 4.87
C ASP A 159 -1.44 -4.68 3.83
N MET A 160 -0.40 -5.49 3.95
CA MET A 160 -0.21 -6.71 3.17
C MET A 160 0.23 -7.82 4.13
N GLN A 161 -0.40 -8.98 4.00
CA GLN A 161 0.02 -10.18 4.73
C GLN A 161 0.63 -11.17 3.76
N VAL A 162 1.79 -11.68 4.09
CA VAL A 162 2.47 -12.75 3.34
C VAL A 162 2.51 -13.98 4.25
N GLU A 163 1.98 -15.10 3.79
CA GLU A 163 1.85 -16.33 4.58
C GLU A 163 1.22 -16.10 5.96
N GLY A 164 0.16 -15.24 6.02
CA GLY A 164 -0.56 -14.89 7.25
C GLY A 164 0.13 -13.87 8.15
N VAL A 165 1.35 -13.44 7.83
CA VAL A 165 2.11 -12.45 8.61
C VAL A 165 1.89 -11.05 8.03
N SER A 166 1.31 -10.14 8.84
CA SER A 166 1.11 -8.74 8.45
C SER A 166 2.43 -7.97 8.45
N LEU A 167 2.83 -7.43 7.30
CA LEU A 167 4.04 -6.62 7.17
C LEU A 167 3.95 -5.33 7.98
N LEU A 168 2.75 -4.73 8.05
CA LEU A 168 2.52 -3.54 8.87
C LEU A 168 2.72 -3.83 10.36
N ARG A 169 2.20 -4.97 10.86
CA ARG A 169 2.37 -5.38 12.26
C ARG A 169 3.83 -5.69 12.56
N THR A 170 4.51 -6.38 11.66
CA THR A 170 5.94 -6.67 11.80
C THR A 170 6.72 -5.37 11.94
N LYS A 171 6.59 -4.43 11.01
CA LYS A 171 7.30 -3.14 11.10
C LYS A 171 6.95 -2.32 12.34
N LYS A 172 5.70 -2.37 12.79
CA LYS A 172 5.32 -1.74 14.06
C LYS A 172 6.06 -2.36 15.25
N ASN A 173 6.21 -3.68 15.29
CA ASN A 173 6.93 -4.38 16.35
C ASN A 173 8.44 -4.10 16.28
N ASP A 174 9.04 -4.13 15.09
CA ASP A 174 10.45 -3.85 14.86
C ASP A 174 10.85 -2.46 15.41
N PHE A 175 10.01 -1.47 15.19
CA PHE A 175 10.27 -0.10 15.61
C PHE A 175 9.86 0.21 17.06
N ALA A 176 9.10 -0.67 17.72
CA ALA A 176 8.57 -0.41 19.05
C ALA A 176 9.66 -0.12 20.09
N MET A 177 10.76 -0.88 20.06
CA MET A 177 11.89 -0.68 21.00
C MET A 177 12.54 0.70 20.80
N ILE A 178 12.76 1.11 19.56
CA ILE A 178 13.37 2.40 19.22
C ILE A 178 12.45 3.54 19.61
N LEU A 179 11.15 3.42 19.29
CA LEU A 179 10.14 4.42 19.67
C LEU A 179 10.04 4.60 21.18
N ASN A 180 10.09 3.51 21.94
CA ASN A 180 10.03 3.56 23.41
C ASN A 180 11.30 4.18 24.02
N LYS A 181 12.48 3.92 23.45
CA LYS A 181 13.77 4.39 23.98
C LYS A 181 14.10 5.82 23.55
N SER A 182 13.87 6.16 22.29
CA SER A 182 14.39 7.37 21.65
C SER A 182 13.32 8.22 20.97
N GLY A 183 12.05 7.83 21.11
CA GLY A 183 10.92 8.53 20.47
C GLY A 183 10.99 8.52 18.95
N ILE A 184 10.14 9.35 18.34
CA ILE A 184 10.06 9.43 16.88
C ILE A 184 11.31 10.03 16.24
N ASP A 185 11.96 10.98 16.91
CA ASP A 185 13.16 11.62 16.37
C ASP A 185 14.31 10.61 16.28
N GLY A 186 14.50 9.78 17.30
CA GLY A 186 15.49 8.71 17.27
C GLY A 186 15.17 7.66 16.20
N LEU A 187 13.90 7.32 15.95
CA LEU A 187 13.51 6.42 14.88
C LEU A 187 13.81 7.03 13.50
N ILE A 188 13.48 8.31 13.28
CA ILE A 188 13.79 9.04 12.07
C ILE A 188 15.29 9.02 11.78
N ASP A 189 16.13 9.31 12.78
CA ASP A 189 17.57 9.38 12.60
C ASP A 189 18.16 7.99 12.28
N ILE A 190 17.72 6.94 12.97
CA ILE A 190 18.14 5.56 12.66
C ILE A 190 17.75 5.17 11.23
N LEU A 191 16.51 5.43 10.81
CA LEU A 191 16.06 5.11 9.46
C LEU A 191 16.82 5.90 8.39
N LYS A 192 17.17 7.17 8.65
CA LYS A 192 18.02 7.95 7.74
C LYS A 192 19.41 7.32 7.57
N GLU A 193 20.04 6.89 8.66
CA GLU A 193 21.33 6.21 8.59
C GLU A 193 21.24 4.87 7.84
N MET A 194 20.21 4.07 8.13
CA MET A 194 19.97 2.82 7.40
C MET A 194 19.73 3.04 5.91
N ASN A 195 19.03 4.10 5.55
CA ASN A 195 18.77 4.45 4.14
C ASN A 195 20.02 4.86 3.36
N LYS A 196 21.08 5.31 4.05
CA LYS A 196 22.40 5.56 3.44
C LYS A 196 23.19 4.25 3.22
N MET A 197 22.90 3.22 3.99
CA MET A 197 23.59 1.93 3.98
C MET A 197 22.53 0.80 3.83
N PRO A 198 21.99 0.58 2.62
CA PRO A 198 20.85 -0.32 2.41
C PRO A 198 21.14 -1.80 2.77
N ASP A 199 22.41 -2.17 2.96
CA ASP A 199 22.82 -3.53 3.37
C ASP A 199 22.88 -3.71 4.91
N LEU A 200 22.59 -2.65 5.69
CA LEU A 200 22.56 -2.72 7.15
C LEU A 200 21.20 -3.25 7.64
N LYS A 201 21.23 -4.32 8.43
CA LYS A 201 20.03 -4.89 9.07
C LYS A 201 19.68 -4.13 10.35
N ILE A 202 18.40 -4.09 10.69
CA ILE A 202 17.95 -3.58 11.99
C ILE A 202 18.53 -4.48 13.09
N PRO A 203 19.13 -3.92 14.15
CA PRO A 203 19.56 -4.73 15.29
C PRO A 203 18.38 -5.50 15.88
N GLY A 204 18.38 -6.85 15.75
CA GLY A 204 17.32 -7.72 16.27
C GLY A 204 16.45 -8.42 15.21
N GLU A 205 16.70 -8.25 13.91
CA GLU A 205 16.15 -9.08 12.82
C GLU A 205 16.96 -10.35 12.56
#